data_6db876759a61fc4c046ae72a3f4a9641
#
_entry.id   6db876759a61fc4c046ae72a3f4a9641
#
_cell.length_a   1.000
_cell.length_b   1.000
_cell.length_c   1.000
_cell.angle_alpha   90.00
_cell.angle_beta   90.00
_cell.angle_gamma   90.00
#
_symmetry.space_group_name_H-M   'P 1'
#
loop_
_entity.id
_entity.type
_entity.pdbx_description
1 polymer ?
#
loop_
_entity_poly.entity_id
_entity_poly.type
_entity_poly.pdbx_seq_one_letter_code
_entity_poly.pdbx_strand_id
1 'polypeptide(L)'
;MMTLYSGTTCPFSQRCRIVLFEKGMDFQIIDVDLFNKPEDLAVMNPYNRTPVLVERDLILYESNIINEYVDDRFPHPQLMPAAPVMRARARLFLFRFENELFSNIDAIDSGTQKQADKARLAVRDNLTQIAPVFVKQKYMLGEEFSMLDVAIAPLLWRLDFYGIQLPKQAAPLMKYAERLFSRPAFIEALTASEKVLRK
;
A
#
# COMPACT_ATOMS: atom_id res chain seq x y z
N MET A 1 3.73 -5.35 23.18
CA MET A 1 4.40 -4.71 22.03
C MET A 1 3.74 -5.22 20.76
N MET A 2 3.58 -4.37 19.78
CA MET A 2 3.01 -4.73 18.47
C MET A 2 4.16 -5.15 17.55
N THR A 3 4.02 -6.27 16.85
CA THR A 3 5.03 -6.81 15.95
C THR A 3 4.45 -6.99 14.56
N LEU A 4 5.12 -6.45 13.55
CA LEU A 4 4.77 -6.61 12.14
C LEU A 4 5.76 -7.56 11.46
N TYR A 5 5.26 -8.68 10.94
CA TYR A 5 6.00 -9.52 10.01
C TYR A 5 5.86 -8.93 8.62
N SER A 6 6.94 -8.45 8.08
CA SER A 6 6.96 -7.55 6.92
C SER A 6 7.84 -8.11 5.82
N GLY A 7 7.26 -8.38 4.66
CA GLY A 7 8.03 -8.70 3.46
C GLY A 7 8.87 -7.51 3.02
N THR A 8 10.16 -7.72 2.79
CA THR A 8 11.13 -6.63 2.51
C THR A 8 10.86 -5.91 1.19
N THR A 9 10.16 -6.54 0.26
CA THR A 9 9.74 -5.95 -1.03
C THR A 9 8.22 -6.03 -1.26
N CYS A 10 7.47 -6.44 -0.25
CA CYS A 10 6.03 -6.62 -0.35
C CYS A 10 5.30 -5.27 -0.31
N PRO A 11 4.52 -4.91 -1.34
CA PRO A 11 3.79 -3.64 -1.35
C PRO A 11 2.72 -3.56 -0.26
N PHE A 12 2.13 -4.68 0.11
CA PHE A 12 1.14 -4.76 1.18
C PHE A 12 1.76 -4.57 2.56
N SER A 13 2.96 -5.12 2.78
CA SER A 13 3.73 -4.86 4.01
C SER A 13 4.14 -3.40 4.11
N GLN A 14 4.49 -2.78 2.99
CA GLN A 14 4.83 -1.35 2.95
C GLN A 14 3.67 -0.48 3.40
N ARG A 15 2.43 -0.80 3.02
CA ARG A 15 1.24 -0.12 3.54
C ARG A 15 1.21 -0.09 5.06
N CYS A 16 1.44 -1.23 5.68
CA CYS A 16 1.42 -1.35 7.14
C CYS A 16 2.58 -0.60 7.79
N ARG A 17 3.78 -0.67 7.22
CA ARG A 17 4.92 0.10 7.73
C ARG A 17 4.64 1.61 7.69
N ILE A 18 4.06 2.11 6.58
CA ILE A 18 3.69 3.53 6.46
C ILE A 18 2.74 3.93 7.59
N VAL A 19 1.68 3.15 7.83
CA VAL A 19 0.71 3.46 8.90
C VAL A 19 1.38 3.48 10.26
N LEU A 20 2.22 2.49 10.58
CA LEU A 20 2.90 2.43 11.88
C LEU A 20 3.80 3.66 12.09
N PHE A 21 4.54 4.09 11.07
CA PHE A 21 5.36 5.29 11.16
C PHE A 21 4.53 6.59 11.20
N GLU A 22 3.42 6.66 10.48
CA GLU A 22 2.50 7.81 10.58
C GLU A 22 1.90 7.94 11.98
N LYS A 23 1.67 6.83 12.67
CA LYS A 23 1.16 6.81 14.04
C LYS A 23 2.22 7.20 15.08
N GLY A 24 3.51 7.06 14.76
CA GLY A 24 4.61 7.42 15.65
C GLY A 24 4.65 6.61 16.95
N MET A 25 4.08 5.40 16.93
CA MET A 25 4.02 4.51 18.09
C MET A 25 5.21 3.54 18.12
N ASP A 26 5.47 2.93 19.26
CA ASP A 26 6.48 1.89 19.39
C ASP A 26 5.95 0.56 18.79
N PHE A 27 6.75 -0.02 17.90
CA PHE A 27 6.46 -1.30 17.27
C PHE A 27 7.77 -2.01 16.90
N GLN A 28 7.68 -3.30 16.62
CA GLN A 28 8.78 -4.10 16.11
C GLN A 28 8.47 -4.59 14.70
N ILE A 29 9.46 -4.52 13.82
CA ILE A 29 9.39 -5.14 12.48
C ILE A 29 10.27 -6.38 12.47
N ILE A 30 9.71 -7.49 12.00
CA ILE A 30 10.44 -8.69 11.65
C ILE A 30 10.45 -8.80 10.13
N ASP A 31 11.61 -8.65 9.54
CA ASP A 31 11.77 -8.74 8.09
C ASP A 31 11.60 -10.19 7.62
N VAL A 32 10.80 -10.38 6.58
CA VAL A 32 10.55 -11.68 5.96
C VAL A 32 11.13 -11.68 4.56
N ASP A 33 12.04 -12.61 4.30
CA ASP A 33 12.50 -12.93 2.96
C ASP A 33 11.40 -13.71 2.23
N LEU A 34 10.83 -13.12 1.19
CA LEU A 34 9.72 -13.71 0.45
C LEU A 34 10.11 -14.96 -0.35
N PHE A 35 11.40 -15.17 -0.58
CA PHE A 35 11.93 -16.36 -1.24
C PHE A 35 12.29 -17.47 -0.25
N ASN A 36 12.37 -17.15 1.04
CA ASN A 36 12.68 -18.09 2.13
C ASN A 36 11.84 -17.76 3.35
N LYS A 37 10.54 -17.98 3.24
CA LYS A 37 9.57 -17.65 4.30
C LYS A 37 9.76 -18.53 5.52
N PRO A 38 9.69 -17.97 6.75
CA PRO A 38 9.75 -18.76 7.98
C PRO A 38 8.49 -19.64 8.12
N GLU A 39 8.65 -20.81 8.72
CA GLU A 39 7.56 -21.76 8.95
C GLU A 39 6.42 -21.16 9.79
N ASP A 40 6.75 -20.31 10.74
CA ASP A 40 5.78 -19.63 11.62
C ASP A 40 4.79 -18.77 10.84
N LEU A 41 5.20 -18.25 9.68
CA LEU A 41 4.33 -17.41 8.87
C LEU A 41 3.07 -18.16 8.42
N ALA A 42 3.21 -19.40 7.97
CA ALA A 42 2.08 -20.22 7.54
C ALA A 42 1.16 -20.62 8.72
N VAL A 43 1.72 -20.71 9.92
CA VAL A 43 0.93 -20.96 11.14
C VAL A 43 0.08 -19.75 11.51
N MET A 44 0.63 -18.54 11.38
CA MET A 44 -0.07 -17.30 11.69
C MET A 44 -1.06 -16.88 10.60
N ASN A 45 -0.71 -17.10 9.34
CA ASN A 45 -1.53 -16.77 8.19
C ASN A 45 -1.68 -18.00 7.27
N PRO A 46 -2.88 -18.57 7.15
CA PRO A 46 -3.09 -19.76 6.33
C PRO A 46 -2.79 -19.55 4.84
N TYR A 47 -2.76 -18.31 4.36
CA TYR A 47 -2.36 -17.97 2.99
C TYR A 47 -0.84 -17.85 2.82
N ASN A 48 -0.07 -18.00 3.91
CA ASN A 48 1.40 -17.90 3.91
C ASN A 48 1.92 -16.63 3.23
N ARG A 49 1.35 -15.50 3.57
CA ARG A 49 1.64 -14.18 3.00
C ARG A 49 1.97 -13.16 4.07
N THR A 50 2.73 -12.15 3.71
CA THR A 50 2.94 -10.94 4.49
C THR A 50 2.00 -9.82 4.00
N PRO A 51 1.66 -8.84 4.85
CA PRO A 51 2.03 -8.67 6.25
C PRO A 51 1.21 -9.52 7.22
N VAL A 52 1.77 -9.76 8.40
CA VAL A 52 1.05 -10.29 9.57
C VAL A 52 1.36 -9.39 10.76
N LEU A 53 0.32 -8.98 11.48
CA LEU A 53 0.44 -8.20 12.71
C LEU A 53 0.14 -9.09 13.92
N VAL A 54 1.00 -9.02 14.91
CA VAL A 54 0.81 -9.71 16.20
C VAL A 54 0.81 -8.69 17.32
N GLU A 55 -0.25 -8.66 18.12
CA GLU A 55 -0.32 -7.90 19.37
C GLU A 55 -0.96 -8.77 20.44
N ARG A 56 -0.16 -9.21 21.42
CA ARG A 56 -0.58 -10.20 22.43
C ARG A 56 -1.06 -11.49 21.76
N ASP A 57 -2.29 -11.90 22.01
CA ASP A 57 -2.97 -13.06 21.41
C ASP A 57 -3.72 -12.75 20.10
N LEU A 58 -3.76 -11.47 19.69
CA LEU A 58 -4.34 -11.08 18.42
C LEU A 58 -3.34 -11.30 17.29
N ILE A 59 -3.75 -12.04 16.27
CA ILE A 59 -3.02 -12.22 15.01
C ILE A 59 -3.91 -11.75 13.88
N LEU A 60 -3.42 -10.79 13.10
CA LEU A 60 -4.12 -10.25 11.93
C LEU A 60 -3.27 -10.40 10.67
N TYR A 61 -3.93 -10.66 9.57
CA TYR A 61 -3.37 -10.59 8.23
C TYR A 61 -4.33 -9.82 7.31
N GLU A 62 -3.93 -9.56 6.06
CA GLU A 62 -4.52 -8.60 5.12
C GLU A 62 -4.22 -7.14 5.53
N SER A 63 -3.47 -6.46 4.66
CA SER A 63 -2.93 -5.13 4.98
C SER A 63 -3.99 -4.08 5.33
N ASN A 64 -5.13 -4.09 4.63
CA ASN A 64 -6.19 -3.12 4.88
C ASN A 64 -6.93 -3.39 6.20
N ILE A 65 -7.04 -4.65 6.60
CA ILE A 65 -7.59 -5.03 7.92
C ILE A 65 -6.62 -4.62 9.03
N ILE A 66 -5.34 -4.92 8.87
CA ILE A 66 -4.29 -4.51 9.81
C ILE A 66 -4.30 -3.00 10.00
N ASN A 67 -4.31 -2.26 8.91
CA ASN A 67 -4.24 -0.81 8.92
C ASN A 67 -5.46 -0.17 9.59
N GLU A 68 -6.65 -0.69 9.36
CA GLU A 68 -7.87 -0.19 10.02
C GLU A 68 -7.84 -0.49 11.52
N TYR A 69 -7.36 -1.68 11.91
CA TYR A 69 -7.15 -2.01 13.33
C TYR A 69 -6.17 -1.04 14.01
N VAL A 70 -5.02 -0.77 13.36
CA VAL A 70 -4.03 0.17 13.90
C VAL A 70 -4.60 1.58 14.01
N ASP A 71 -5.40 2.01 13.03
CA ASP A 71 -6.05 3.32 13.03
C ASP A 71 -7.06 3.46 14.18
N ASP A 72 -7.86 2.42 14.42
CA ASP A 72 -8.82 2.38 15.54
C ASP A 72 -8.11 2.30 16.90
N ARG A 73 -7.01 1.54 16.99
CA ARG A 73 -6.23 1.35 18.22
C ARG A 73 -5.44 2.60 18.60
N PHE A 74 -4.96 3.35 17.60
CA PHE A 74 -4.20 4.60 17.74
C PHE A 74 -4.83 5.68 16.87
N PRO A 75 -5.87 6.38 17.39
CA PRO A 75 -6.70 7.25 16.55
C PRO A 75 -6.03 8.55 16.09
N HIS A 76 -4.84 8.88 16.55
CA HIS A 76 -4.15 10.11 16.18
C HIS A 76 -2.79 9.83 15.51
N PRO A 77 -2.55 10.39 14.31
CA PRO A 77 -3.52 11.05 13.43
C PRO A 77 -4.53 10.03 12.86
N GLN A 78 -5.78 10.45 12.68
CA GLN A 78 -6.81 9.59 12.10
C GLN A 78 -6.63 9.47 10.59
N LEU A 79 -6.58 8.24 10.07
CA LEU A 79 -6.37 7.96 8.64
C LEU A 79 -7.66 7.51 7.93
N MET A 80 -8.56 6.83 8.63
CA MET A 80 -9.90 6.54 8.11
C MET A 80 -10.88 7.64 8.53
N PRO A 81 -11.77 8.10 7.62
CA PRO A 81 -12.78 9.09 7.98
C PRO A 81 -13.68 8.60 9.11
N ALA A 82 -14.02 9.49 10.05
CA ALA A 82 -14.94 9.17 11.14
C ALA A 82 -16.41 9.17 10.70
N ALA A 83 -16.78 10.08 9.78
CA ALA A 83 -18.15 10.18 9.29
C ALA A 83 -18.55 8.91 8.51
N PRO A 84 -19.69 8.29 8.83
CA PRO A 84 -20.09 7.01 8.23
C PRO A 84 -20.13 7.02 6.70
N VAL A 85 -20.61 8.07 6.08
CA VAL A 85 -20.68 8.19 4.61
C VAL A 85 -19.28 8.19 4.00
N MET A 86 -18.37 9.00 4.54
CA MET A 86 -16.99 9.10 4.03
C MET A 86 -16.20 7.83 4.33
N ARG A 87 -16.45 7.20 5.49
CA ARG A 87 -15.84 5.92 5.87
C ARG A 87 -16.26 4.80 4.90
N ALA A 88 -17.54 4.74 4.56
CA ALA A 88 -18.05 3.79 3.57
C ALA A 88 -17.44 4.01 2.18
N ARG A 89 -17.33 5.26 1.74
CA ARG A 89 -16.65 5.61 0.48
C ARG A 89 -15.18 5.21 0.50
N ALA A 90 -14.47 5.47 1.60
CA ALA A 90 -13.08 5.07 1.75
C ALA A 90 -12.91 3.56 1.62
N ARG A 91 -13.74 2.76 2.29
CA ARG A 91 -13.71 1.29 2.19
C ARG A 91 -14.02 0.82 0.77
N LEU A 92 -14.96 1.46 0.08
CA LEU A 92 -15.27 1.14 -1.31
C LEU A 92 -14.07 1.39 -2.23
N PHE A 93 -13.36 2.51 -2.06
CA PHE A 93 -12.14 2.80 -2.83
C PHE A 93 -11.03 1.81 -2.52
N LEU A 94 -10.83 1.44 -1.26
CA LEU A 94 -9.86 0.39 -0.89
C LEU A 94 -10.17 -0.94 -1.58
N PHE A 95 -11.44 -1.33 -1.59
CA PHE A 95 -11.90 -2.53 -2.31
C PHE A 95 -11.59 -2.43 -3.81
N ARG A 96 -11.88 -1.30 -4.44
CA ARG A 96 -11.60 -1.07 -5.86
C ARG A 96 -10.11 -1.09 -6.16
N PHE A 97 -9.26 -0.52 -5.30
CA PHE A 97 -7.80 -0.59 -5.48
C PHE A 97 -7.31 -2.04 -5.51
N GLU A 98 -7.82 -2.88 -4.62
CA GLU A 98 -7.45 -4.31 -4.63
C GLU A 98 -7.88 -4.99 -5.93
N ASN A 99 -9.09 -4.77 -6.38
CA ASN A 99 -9.64 -5.47 -7.54
C ASN A 99 -9.19 -4.89 -8.90
N GLU A 100 -8.96 -3.59 -8.98
CA GLU A 100 -8.66 -2.91 -10.24
C GLU A 100 -7.17 -2.64 -10.44
N LEU A 101 -6.39 -2.51 -9.37
CA LEU A 101 -4.97 -2.18 -9.43
C LEU A 101 -4.09 -3.33 -8.92
N PHE A 102 -4.17 -3.66 -7.65
CA PHE A 102 -3.25 -4.61 -7.01
C PHE A 102 -3.45 -6.06 -7.48
N SER A 103 -4.64 -6.44 -7.92
CA SER A 103 -4.89 -7.75 -8.52
C SER A 103 -4.07 -8.03 -9.79
N ASN A 104 -3.52 -6.99 -10.42
CA ASN A 104 -2.67 -7.12 -11.60
C ASN A 104 -1.20 -7.43 -11.29
N ILE A 105 -0.78 -7.28 -10.03
CA ILE A 105 0.65 -7.41 -9.66
C ILE A 105 1.17 -8.82 -9.93
N ASP A 106 0.41 -9.85 -9.56
CA ASP A 106 0.84 -11.23 -9.75
C ASP A 106 1.05 -11.56 -11.24
N ALA A 107 0.19 -11.07 -12.11
CA ALA A 107 0.34 -11.25 -13.56
C ALA A 107 1.59 -10.53 -14.11
N ILE A 108 1.92 -9.36 -13.56
CA ILE A 108 3.13 -8.62 -13.94
C ILE A 108 4.39 -9.36 -13.48
N ASP A 109 4.39 -9.88 -12.26
CA ASP A 109 5.57 -10.51 -11.63
C ASP A 109 5.83 -11.93 -12.15
N SER A 110 4.79 -12.73 -12.39
CA SER A 110 4.92 -14.16 -12.65
C SER A 110 4.03 -14.70 -13.76
N GLY A 111 3.26 -13.86 -14.43
CA GLY A 111 2.44 -14.26 -15.57
C GLY A 111 3.26 -14.43 -16.87
N THR A 112 2.60 -14.92 -17.92
CA THR A 112 3.17 -14.91 -19.27
C THR A 112 3.37 -13.46 -19.74
N GLN A 113 4.20 -13.28 -20.79
CA GLN A 113 4.42 -11.95 -21.39
C GLN A 113 3.10 -11.27 -21.76
N LYS A 114 2.19 -12.01 -22.37
CA LYS A 114 0.86 -11.51 -22.76
C LYS A 114 0.02 -11.09 -21.56
N GLN A 115 0.02 -11.89 -20.51
CA GLN A 115 -0.70 -11.59 -19.26
C GLN A 115 -0.12 -10.37 -18.57
N ALA A 116 1.21 -10.28 -18.48
CA ALA A 116 1.90 -9.15 -17.87
C ALA A 116 1.63 -7.85 -18.65
N ASP A 117 1.69 -7.88 -19.98
CA ASP A 117 1.43 -6.70 -20.80
C ASP A 117 -0.02 -6.22 -20.66
N LYS A 118 -0.98 -7.14 -20.62
CA LYS A 118 -2.39 -6.83 -20.38
C LYS A 118 -2.58 -6.20 -18.99
N ALA A 119 -1.94 -6.74 -17.97
CA ALA A 119 -2.01 -6.22 -16.61
C ALA A 119 -1.40 -4.82 -16.50
N ARG A 120 -0.26 -4.56 -17.13
CA ARG A 120 0.37 -3.23 -17.19
C ARG A 120 -0.55 -2.19 -17.83
N LEU A 121 -1.21 -2.54 -18.94
CA LEU A 121 -2.16 -1.65 -19.61
C LEU A 121 -3.37 -1.37 -18.71
N ALA A 122 -3.90 -2.37 -18.00
CA ALA A 122 -5.03 -2.19 -17.10
C ALA A 122 -4.68 -1.22 -15.97
N VAL A 123 -3.52 -1.36 -15.34
CA VAL A 123 -3.05 -0.45 -14.28
C VAL A 123 -2.83 0.95 -14.84
N ARG A 124 -2.15 1.07 -15.99
CA ARG A 124 -1.91 2.35 -16.66
C ARG A 124 -3.22 3.09 -16.91
N ASP A 125 -4.21 2.43 -17.49
CA ASP A 125 -5.49 3.03 -17.85
C ASP A 125 -6.27 3.48 -16.61
N ASN A 126 -6.31 2.65 -15.57
CA ASN A 126 -6.93 3.00 -14.29
C ASN A 126 -6.28 4.22 -13.63
N LEU A 127 -4.95 4.24 -13.55
CA LEU A 127 -4.22 5.37 -12.98
C LEU A 127 -4.39 6.64 -13.82
N THR A 128 -4.45 6.53 -15.12
CA THR A 128 -4.70 7.66 -16.02
C THR A 128 -6.08 8.27 -15.78
N GLN A 129 -7.08 7.45 -15.54
CA GLN A 129 -8.45 7.90 -15.22
C GLN A 129 -8.53 8.59 -13.84
N ILE A 130 -7.71 8.21 -12.88
CA ILE A 130 -7.66 8.83 -11.55
C ILE A 130 -6.93 10.19 -11.60
N ALA A 131 -5.98 10.36 -12.49
CA ALA A 131 -5.08 11.53 -12.51
C ALA A 131 -5.80 12.90 -12.46
N PRO A 132 -6.94 13.15 -13.14
CA PRO A 132 -7.63 14.44 -13.08
C PRO A 132 -8.09 14.87 -11.68
N VAL A 133 -8.32 13.93 -10.78
CA VAL A 133 -8.71 14.21 -9.40
C VAL A 133 -7.68 15.13 -8.72
N PHE A 134 -6.40 14.94 -9.00
CA PHE A 134 -5.31 15.65 -8.35
C PHE A 134 -5.02 17.04 -8.93
N VAL A 135 -5.75 17.46 -9.94
CA VAL A 135 -5.80 18.86 -10.37
C VAL A 135 -6.51 19.73 -9.32
N LYS A 136 -7.52 19.17 -8.65
CA LYS A 136 -8.37 19.88 -7.68
C LYS A 136 -8.12 19.48 -6.23
N GLN A 137 -7.57 18.30 -5.99
CA GLN A 137 -7.38 17.74 -4.65
C GLN A 137 -5.91 17.45 -4.38
N LYS A 138 -5.51 17.65 -3.14
CA LYS A 138 -4.16 17.37 -2.67
C LYS A 138 -3.96 15.87 -2.45
N TYR A 139 -4.98 15.18 -1.93
CA TYR A 139 -4.98 13.75 -1.60
C TYR A 139 -6.24 13.06 -2.14
N MET A 140 -6.32 11.75 -1.99
CA MET A 140 -7.41 10.94 -2.55
C MET A 140 -8.81 11.34 -2.04
N LEU A 141 -8.93 11.73 -0.78
CA LEU A 141 -10.21 12.14 -0.17
C LEU A 141 -10.37 13.66 -0.03
N GLY A 142 -9.44 14.47 -0.55
CA GLY A 142 -9.48 15.93 -0.46
C GLY A 142 -8.17 16.52 -0.01
N GLU A 143 -8.20 17.37 1.01
CA GLU A 143 -7.02 18.11 1.50
C GLU A 143 -6.22 17.34 2.56
N GLU A 144 -6.80 16.30 3.17
CA GLU A 144 -6.18 15.54 4.25
C GLU A 144 -5.62 14.21 3.74
N PHE A 145 -4.42 13.87 4.21
CA PHE A 145 -3.83 12.54 3.99
C PHE A 145 -4.68 11.47 4.66
N SER A 146 -4.93 10.37 3.96
CA SER A 146 -5.81 9.31 4.45
C SER A 146 -5.28 7.91 4.16
N MET A 147 -6.00 6.91 4.64
CA MET A 147 -5.72 5.49 4.39
C MET A 147 -5.70 5.14 2.89
N LEU A 148 -6.43 5.88 2.05
CA LEU A 148 -6.41 5.67 0.59
C LEU A 148 -5.04 6.02 -0.01
N ASP A 149 -4.42 7.09 0.49
CA ASP A 149 -3.09 7.51 0.07
C ASP A 149 -2.04 6.48 0.49
N VAL A 150 -2.17 5.93 1.69
CA VAL A 150 -1.34 4.81 2.16
C VAL A 150 -1.47 3.60 1.24
N ALA A 151 -2.70 3.25 0.86
CA ALA A 151 -2.98 2.03 0.10
C ALA A 151 -2.40 2.07 -1.31
N ILE A 152 -2.44 3.23 -1.98
CA ILE A 152 -1.99 3.36 -3.37
C ILE A 152 -0.48 3.66 -3.48
N ALA A 153 0.13 4.24 -2.47
CA ALA A 153 1.52 4.69 -2.51
C ALA A 153 2.53 3.59 -2.91
N PRO A 154 2.44 2.35 -2.41
CA PRO A 154 3.37 1.29 -2.80
C PRO A 154 3.32 0.94 -4.29
N LEU A 155 2.17 1.02 -4.92
CA LEU A 155 2.03 0.81 -6.36
C LEU A 155 2.70 1.94 -7.14
N LEU A 156 2.45 3.18 -6.76
CA LEU A 156 3.04 4.36 -7.42
C LEU A 156 4.57 4.36 -7.28
N TRP A 157 5.10 3.88 -6.17
CA TRP A 157 6.54 3.72 -5.97
C TRP A 157 7.17 2.70 -6.92
N ARG A 158 6.41 1.66 -7.31
CA ARG A 158 6.87 0.52 -8.12
C ARG A 158 6.59 0.63 -9.61
N LEU A 159 6.09 1.74 -10.11
CA LEU A 159 5.71 1.87 -11.52
C LEU A 159 6.89 1.55 -12.46
N ASP A 160 8.08 2.08 -12.18
CA ASP A 160 9.28 1.80 -12.96
C ASP A 160 9.66 0.31 -12.90
N PHE A 161 9.62 -0.25 -11.70
CA PHE A 161 9.94 -1.67 -11.47
C PHE A 161 8.99 -2.60 -12.22
N TYR A 162 7.69 -2.26 -12.26
CA TYR A 162 6.70 -3.03 -13.01
C TYR A 162 6.69 -2.75 -14.51
N GLY A 163 7.46 -1.78 -14.98
CA GLY A 163 7.50 -1.40 -16.39
C GLY A 163 6.23 -0.70 -16.87
N ILE A 164 5.55 0.01 -15.95
CA ILE A 164 4.33 0.77 -16.26
C ILE A 164 4.72 2.20 -16.58
N GLN A 165 4.50 2.63 -17.82
CA GLN A 165 4.74 4.00 -18.26
C GLN A 165 3.41 4.75 -18.38
N LEU A 166 3.29 5.85 -17.65
CA LEU A 166 2.10 6.68 -17.68
C LEU A 166 2.20 7.73 -18.81
N PRO A 167 1.06 8.06 -19.45
CA PRO A 167 1.04 9.11 -20.47
C PRO A 167 1.19 10.49 -19.83
N LYS A 168 1.52 11.50 -20.66
CA LYS A 168 1.71 12.89 -20.20
C LYS A 168 0.48 13.45 -19.47
N GLN A 169 -0.72 13.05 -19.86
CA GLN A 169 -1.96 13.46 -19.20
C GLN A 169 -2.10 12.98 -17.76
N ALA A 170 -1.29 12.02 -17.32
CA ALA A 170 -1.22 11.56 -15.94
C ALA A 170 -0.27 12.40 -15.06
N ALA A 171 0.28 13.49 -15.56
CA ALA A 171 1.20 14.36 -14.80
C ALA A 171 0.66 14.80 -13.43
N PRO A 172 -0.63 15.12 -13.24
CA PRO A 172 -1.16 15.44 -11.92
C PRO A 172 -1.03 14.29 -10.91
N LEU A 173 -1.18 13.04 -11.37
CA LEU A 173 -0.97 11.86 -10.54
C LEU A 173 0.50 11.75 -10.10
N MET A 174 1.45 12.03 -11.00
CA MET A 174 2.87 11.96 -10.66
C MET A 174 3.28 13.04 -9.66
N LYS A 175 2.70 14.23 -9.73
CA LYS A 175 2.88 15.27 -8.71
C LYS A 175 2.32 14.83 -7.36
N TYR A 176 1.16 14.20 -7.36
CA TYR A 176 0.59 13.60 -6.17
C TYR A 176 1.51 12.50 -5.59
N ALA A 177 2.03 11.62 -6.43
CA ALA A 177 2.95 10.57 -6.01
C ALA A 177 4.19 11.16 -5.32
N GLU A 178 4.81 12.19 -5.89
CA GLU A 178 5.96 12.89 -5.28
C GLU A 178 5.60 13.48 -3.91
N ARG A 179 4.40 13.97 -3.75
CA ARG A 179 3.91 14.46 -2.45
C ARG A 179 3.83 13.35 -1.42
N LEU A 180 3.38 12.16 -1.80
CA LEU A 180 3.37 10.99 -0.92
C LEU A 180 4.78 10.54 -0.56
N PHE A 181 5.68 10.47 -1.54
CA PHE A 181 7.05 9.99 -1.36
C PHE A 181 7.91 10.93 -0.50
N SER A 182 7.54 12.19 -0.38
CA SER A 182 8.25 13.17 0.44
C SER A 182 7.82 13.17 1.91
N ARG A 183 6.78 12.40 2.27
CA ARG A 183 6.34 12.32 3.67
C ARG A 183 7.37 11.57 4.50
N PRO A 184 7.73 12.07 5.72
CA PRO A 184 8.71 11.42 6.58
C PRO A 184 8.38 9.94 6.86
N ALA A 185 7.12 9.62 7.16
CA ALA A 185 6.70 8.25 7.44
C ALA A 185 6.85 7.33 6.22
N PHE A 186 6.62 7.83 5.01
CA PHE A 186 6.86 7.06 3.78
C PHE A 186 8.35 6.74 3.63
N ILE A 187 9.21 7.72 3.84
CA ILE A 187 10.67 7.57 3.72
C ILE A 187 11.21 6.57 4.74
N GLU A 188 10.78 6.67 6.00
CA GLU A 188 11.17 5.75 7.05
C GLU A 188 10.66 4.33 6.81
N ALA A 189 9.49 4.18 6.17
CA ALA A 189 8.89 2.90 5.87
C ALA A 189 9.57 2.12 4.74
N LEU A 190 10.40 2.78 3.93
CA LEU A 190 11.12 2.11 2.83
C LEU A 190 12.20 1.18 3.37
N THR A 191 12.21 -0.06 2.91
CA THR A 191 13.36 -0.97 3.11
C THR A 191 14.50 -0.62 2.16
N ALA A 192 15.70 -1.11 2.46
CA ALA A 192 16.83 -0.95 1.55
C ALA A 192 16.55 -1.51 0.15
N SER A 193 15.87 -2.66 0.08
CA SER A 193 15.49 -3.30 -1.19
C SER A 193 14.45 -2.49 -1.96
N GLU A 194 13.55 -1.81 -1.27
CA GLU A 194 12.53 -0.99 -1.92
C GLU A 194 13.08 0.34 -2.46
N LYS A 195 14.10 0.89 -1.83
CA LYS A 195 14.73 2.15 -2.28
C LYS A 195 15.27 2.08 -3.71
N VAL A 196 15.67 0.91 -4.16
CA VAL A 196 16.24 0.70 -5.52
C VAL A 196 15.19 0.39 -6.57
N LEU A 197 13.91 0.22 -6.21
CA LEU A 197 12.83 -0.09 -7.14
C LEU A 197 12.42 1.10 -8.02
N ARG A 198 12.67 2.30 -7.54
CA ARG A 198 12.40 3.53 -8.29
C ARG A 198 13.70 4.12 -8.83
N LYS A 199 13.69 4.46 -10.13
CA LYS A 199 14.82 5.09 -10.84
C LYS A 199 14.70 6.61 -10.87
#